data_3a4ec9f57746926ae42d9375c0eb677b
#
_entry.id   3a4ec9f57746926ae42d9375c0eb677b
#
_cell.length_a   1.000
_cell.length_b   1.000
_cell.length_c   1.000
_cell.angle_alpha   90.00
_cell.angle_beta   90.00
_cell.angle_gamma   90.00
#
_symmetry.space_group_name_H-M   'P 1'
#
loop_
_entity.id
_entity.type
_entity.pdbx_description
1 polymer ?
#
loop_
_entity_poly.entity_id
_entity_poly.type
_entity_poly.pdbx_seq_one_letter_code
_entity_poly.pdbx_strand_id
1 'polypeptide(L)'
;RLYSTIGYSLAGGGKRLRPMLLMLAHGIFTDRFQAALPAAAAVEVFHNFTLLHDDIMDNAAVRRGKPSVYAKWGPSVAILSGDAMMICAYRLLSEVPAELLPRILGTFNTMALEVCEGQQYDMDFESKRKVSVVEYMHMIELKTSVLLAGSVTIGAMLGGASEEDCRKLRRFAIELGLAFQLQDDLLDSYGDDRLGKAIGGDILEGKQTYLMITAMSRADEATREALRTTRLDARLSDAEKIAAVKSIYDRLDVPRLTEQQISLRFERALSILDTLSADKARTQRIREYAESLIGRKN
;
A
#
# COMPACT_ATOMS: atom_id res chain seq x y z
N ARG A 1 -23.30 -0.05 -18.23
CA ARG A 1 -22.36 0.87 -17.53
C ARG A 1 -21.61 0.18 -16.40
N LEU A 2 -22.28 -0.50 -15.46
CA LEU A 2 -21.63 -1.10 -14.27
C LEU A 2 -20.39 -1.94 -14.61
N TYR A 3 -20.53 -2.93 -15.50
CA TYR A 3 -19.40 -3.79 -15.86
C TYR A 3 -18.31 -3.08 -16.70
N SER A 4 -18.68 -2.05 -17.46
CA SER A 4 -17.69 -1.28 -18.23
C SER A 4 -16.83 -0.39 -17.32
N THR A 5 -17.37 0.13 -16.20
CA THR A 5 -16.59 0.89 -15.21
C THR A 5 -15.66 -0.02 -14.41
N ILE A 6 -16.13 -1.22 -14.01
CA ILE A 6 -15.29 -2.25 -13.37
C ILE A 6 -14.14 -2.64 -14.32
N GLY A 7 -14.45 -2.95 -15.59
CA GLY A 7 -13.43 -3.27 -16.59
C GLY A 7 -12.42 -2.13 -16.79
N TYR A 8 -12.87 -0.87 -16.79
CA TYR A 8 -12.00 0.29 -16.90
C TYR A 8 -11.04 0.41 -15.71
N SER A 9 -11.54 0.23 -14.46
CA SER A 9 -10.71 0.25 -13.25
C SER A 9 -9.65 -0.85 -13.29
N LEU A 10 -10.04 -2.08 -13.57
CA LEU A 10 -9.14 -3.24 -13.63
C LEU A 10 -8.11 -3.15 -14.78
N ALA A 11 -8.48 -2.56 -15.92
CA ALA A 11 -7.58 -2.35 -17.07
C ALA A 11 -6.63 -1.17 -16.90
N GLY A 12 -6.74 -0.40 -15.80
CA GLY A 12 -5.93 0.79 -15.53
C GLY A 12 -4.44 0.55 -15.35
N GLY A 13 -3.94 -0.69 -15.48
CA GLY A 13 -2.55 -1.05 -15.25
C GLY A 13 -2.26 -1.30 -13.77
N GLY A 14 -0.97 -1.21 -13.40
CA GLY A 14 -0.47 -1.43 -12.03
C GLY A 14 0.43 -2.66 -11.92
N LYS A 15 1.22 -2.72 -10.86
CA LYS A 15 2.27 -3.72 -10.64
C LYS A 15 1.74 -5.11 -10.26
N ARG A 16 0.43 -5.27 -10.03
CA ARG A 16 -0.21 -6.52 -9.58
C ARG A 16 0.49 -7.17 -8.38
N LEU A 17 0.95 -6.34 -7.46
CA LEU A 17 1.79 -6.73 -6.34
C LEU A 17 1.13 -7.79 -5.45
N ARG A 18 -0.14 -7.59 -5.13
CA ARG A 18 -0.89 -8.46 -4.20
C ARG A 18 -1.14 -9.86 -4.76
N PRO A 19 -1.70 -10.01 -5.98
CA PRO A 19 -1.84 -11.34 -6.58
C PRO A 19 -0.49 -12.01 -6.83
N MET A 20 0.56 -11.27 -7.21
CA MET A 20 1.90 -11.84 -7.38
C MET A 20 2.46 -12.38 -6.07
N LEU A 21 2.39 -11.63 -4.98
CA LEU A 21 2.83 -12.09 -3.67
C LEU A 21 2.02 -13.29 -3.16
N LEU A 22 0.70 -13.33 -3.41
CA LEU A 22 -0.15 -14.49 -3.11
C LEU A 22 0.36 -15.73 -3.84
N MET A 23 0.58 -15.61 -5.17
CA MET A 23 1.04 -16.73 -6.00
C MET A 23 2.45 -17.19 -5.62
N LEU A 24 3.36 -16.26 -5.29
CA LEU A 24 4.70 -16.56 -4.83
C LEU A 24 4.69 -17.28 -3.47
N ALA A 25 3.87 -16.82 -2.53
CA ALA A 25 3.70 -17.48 -1.23
C ALA A 25 3.12 -18.89 -1.37
N HIS A 26 2.14 -19.07 -2.26
CA HIS A 26 1.61 -20.38 -2.61
C HIS A 26 2.70 -21.29 -3.19
N GLY A 27 3.50 -20.77 -4.12
CA GLY A 27 4.59 -21.49 -4.78
C GLY A 27 5.71 -21.96 -3.86
N ILE A 28 5.82 -21.43 -2.64
CA ILE A 28 6.76 -21.93 -1.63
C ILE A 28 6.43 -23.38 -1.25
N PHE A 29 5.14 -23.74 -1.20
CA PHE A 29 4.69 -25.02 -0.65
C PHE A 29 4.21 -26.02 -1.71
N THR A 30 3.80 -25.54 -2.90
CA THR A 30 3.30 -26.42 -3.99
C THR A 30 3.47 -25.79 -5.37
N ASP A 31 3.53 -26.63 -6.40
CA ASP A 31 3.55 -26.19 -7.81
C ASP A 31 2.17 -26.24 -8.48
N ARG A 32 1.09 -26.50 -7.71
CA ARG A 32 -0.30 -26.64 -8.23
C ARG A 32 -1.03 -25.30 -8.14
N PHE A 33 -0.73 -24.37 -9.02
CA PHE A 33 -1.19 -22.98 -8.97
C PHE A 33 -2.69 -22.76 -9.20
N GLN A 34 -3.41 -23.72 -9.85
CA GLN A 34 -4.82 -23.53 -10.22
C GLN A 34 -5.73 -23.18 -9.04
N ALA A 35 -5.51 -23.80 -7.88
CA ALA A 35 -6.32 -23.56 -6.68
C ALA A 35 -6.15 -22.14 -6.10
N ALA A 36 -5.05 -21.46 -6.40
CA ALA A 36 -4.77 -20.11 -5.91
C ALA A 36 -5.26 -18.99 -6.84
N LEU A 37 -5.55 -19.30 -8.11
CA LEU A 37 -5.93 -18.28 -9.11
C LEU A 37 -7.20 -17.50 -8.72
N PRO A 38 -8.29 -18.12 -8.23
CA PRO A 38 -9.48 -17.38 -7.81
C PRO A 38 -9.17 -16.40 -6.67
N ALA A 39 -8.40 -16.83 -5.67
CA ALA A 39 -8.00 -15.97 -4.55
C ALA A 39 -7.07 -14.84 -5.00
N ALA A 40 -6.14 -15.10 -5.92
CA ALA A 40 -5.28 -14.07 -6.49
C ALA A 40 -6.08 -13.01 -7.27
N ALA A 41 -7.08 -13.44 -8.03
CA ALA A 41 -8.01 -12.52 -8.70
C ALA A 41 -8.87 -11.74 -7.68
N ALA A 42 -9.35 -12.40 -6.62
CA ALA A 42 -10.15 -11.78 -5.58
C ALA A 42 -9.43 -10.64 -4.87
N VAL A 43 -8.18 -10.84 -4.45
CA VAL A 43 -7.40 -9.79 -3.76
C VAL A 43 -7.07 -8.62 -4.69
N GLU A 44 -6.89 -8.87 -5.99
CA GLU A 44 -6.69 -7.79 -6.95
C GLU A 44 -7.97 -6.99 -7.21
N VAL A 45 -9.12 -7.67 -7.35
CA VAL A 45 -10.43 -7.01 -7.49
C VAL A 45 -10.74 -6.19 -6.24
N PHE A 46 -10.53 -6.75 -5.04
CA PHE A 46 -10.71 -6.05 -3.78
C PHE A 46 -9.79 -4.82 -3.69
N HIS A 47 -8.52 -4.95 -4.05
CA HIS A 47 -7.62 -3.79 -4.07
C HIS A 47 -8.09 -2.69 -5.02
N ASN A 48 -8.57 -3.04 -6.22
CA ASN A 48 -9.08 -2.01 -7.13
C ASN A 48 -10.39 -1.40 -6.63
N PHE A 49 -11.22 -2.15 -5.87
CA PHE A 49 -12.35 -1.60 -5.12
C PHE A 49 -11.90 -0.53 -4.13
N THR A 50 -10.89 -0.83 -3.28
CA THR A 50 -10.39 0.15 -2.30
C THR A 50 -9.85 1.41 -2.96
N LEU A 51 -9.08 1.28 -4.06
CA LEU A 51 -8.58 2.42 -4.82
C LEU A 51 -9.70 3.27 -5.44
N LEU A 52 -10.78 2.63 -5.88
CA LEU A 52 -11.90 3.33 -6.50
C LEU A 52 -12.67 4.16 -5.47
N HIS A 53 -12.88 3.63 -4.25
CA HIS A 53 -13.51 4.37 -3.15
C HIS A 53 -12.57 5.44 -2.57
N ASP A 54 -11.27 5.17 -2.49
CA ASP A 54 -10.22 6.13 -2.13
C ASP A 54 -10.27 7.37 -3.08
N ASP A 55 -10.36 7.15 -4.39
CA ASP A 55 -10.52 8.22 -5.38
C ASP A 55 -11.75 9.13 -5.13
N ILE A 56 -12.83 8.58 -4.56
CA ILE A 56 -14.03 9.36 -4.20
C ILE A 56 -13.76 10.21 -2.96
N MET A 57 -13.15 9.62 -1.93
CA MET A 57 -12.83 10.28 -0.66
C MET A 57 -11.85 11.42 -0.86
N ASP A 58 -10.81 11.19 -1.68
CA ASP A 58 -9.76 12.16 -2.00
C ASP A 58 -10.14 13.14 -3.10
N ASN A 59 -11.33 13.04 -3.71
CA ASN A 59 -11.75 13.79 -4.90
C ASN A 59 -10.71 13.69 -6.05
N ALA A 60 -10.08 12.54 -6.21
CA ALA A 60 -8.97 12.34 -7.12
C ALA A 60 -9.42 12.42 -8.59
N ALA A 61 -8.88 13.38 -9.34
CA ALA A 61 -9.18 13.55 -10.76
C ALA A 61 -8.53 12.45 -11.63
N VAL A 62 -7.37 11.96 -11.24
CA VAL A 62 -6.52 11.05 -12.03
C VAL A 62 -6.07 9.86 -11.19
N ARG A 63 -6.11 8.66 -11.79
CA ARG A 63 -5.53 7.43 -11.26
C ARG A 63 -4.70 6.74 -12.34
N ARG A 64 -3.42 6.51 -12.07
CA ARG A 64 -2.49 5.84 -13.01
C ARG A 64 -2.45 6.51 -14.41
N GLY A 65 -2.40 7.84 -14.44
CA GLY A 65 -2.32 8.64 -15.67
C GLY A 65 -3.62 8.71 -16.49
N LYS A 66 -4.75 8.19 -15.96
CA LYS A 66 -6.07 8.25 -16.60
C LYS A 66 -7.07 8.92 -15.67
N PRO A 67 -8.16 9.53 -16.18
CA PRO A 67 -9.24 10.01 -15.33
C PRO A 67 -9.72 8.90 -14.38
N SER A 68 -9.91 9.20 -13.09
CA SER A 68 -10.49 8.25 -12.16
C SER A 68 -11.93 7.89 -12.56
N VAL A 69 -12.47 6.78 -12.03
CA VAL A 69 -13.88 6.42 -12.27
C VAL A 69 -14.79 7.53 -11.72
N TYR A 70 -14.43 8.09 -10.56
CA TYR A 70 -15.10 9.24 -9.94
C TYR A 70 -15.14 10.44 -10.86
N ALA A 71 -14.01 10.88 -11.40
CA ALA A 71 -13.92 12.03 -12.28
C ALA A 71 -14.67 11.82 -13.62
N LYS A 72 -14.66 10.59 -14.14
CA LYS A 72 -15.21 10.27 -15.48
C LYS A 72 -16.71 10.01 -15.47
N TRP A 73 -17.26 9.42 -14.41
CA TRP A 73 -18.67 8.98 -14.37
C TRP A 73 -19.45 9.48 -13.17
N GLY A 74 -18.80 10.21 -12.27
CA GLY A 74 -19.38 10.78 -11.07
C GLY A 74 -19.42 9.82 -9.88
N PRO A 75 -19.69 10.36 -8.66
CA PRO A 75 -19.60 9.64 -7.41
C PRO A 75 -20.54 8.44 -7.30
N SER A 76 -21.81 8.58 -7.72
CA SER A 76 -22.79 7.49 -7.61
C SER A 76 -22.40 6.25 -8.43
N VAL A 77 -21.84 6.45 -9.63
CA VAL A 77 -21.37 5.35 -10.47
C VAL A 77 -20.11 4.71 -9.87
N ALA A 78 -19.23 5.53 -9.34
CA ALA A 78 -18.02 5.06 -8.66
C ALA A 78 -18.37 4.21 -7.42
N ILE A 79 -19.24 4.69 -6.52
CA ILE A 79 -19.71 3.93 -5.35
C ILE A 79 -20.27 2.56 -5.76
N LEU A 80 -21.26 2.57 -6.67
CA LEU A 80 -21.91 1.32 -7.10
C LEU A 80 -20.94 0.36 -7.77
N SER A 81 -19.97 0.88 -8.52
CA SER A 81 -18.94 0.04 -9.17
C SER A 81 -18.02 -0.61 -8.14
N GLY A 82 -17.62 0.13 -7.10
CA GLY A 82 -16.83 -0.39 -5.98
C GLY A 82 -17.59 -1.47 -5.21
N ASP A 83 -18.85 -1.23 -4.83
CA ASP A 83 -19.68 -2.22 -4.14
C ASP A 83 -19.80 -3.52 -4.95
N ALA A 84 -20.03 -3.40 -6.26
CA ALA A 84 -20.09 -4.56 -7.14
C ALA A 84 -18.74 -5.29 -7.23
N MET A 85 -17.61 -4.57 -7.22
CA MET A 85 -16.26 -5.18 -7.19
C MET A 85 -16.02 -5.93 -5.89
N MET A 86 -16.45 -5.41 -4.74
CA MET A 86 -16.35 -6.11 -3.46
C MET A 86 -17.14 -7.43 -3.52
N ILE A 87 -18.38 -7.41 -4.03
CA ILE A 87 -19.17 -8.64 -4.23
C ILE A 87 -18.47 -9.62 -5.18
N CYS A 88 -17.86 -9.11 -6.26
CA CYS A 88 -17.10 -9.95 -7.19
C CYS A 88 -15.88 -10.60 -6.52
N ALA A 89 -15.18 -9.90 -5.61
CA ALA A 89 -14.10 -10.48 -4.84
C ALA A 89 -14.56 -11.66 -3.97
N TYR A 90 -15.68 -11.52 -3.27
CA TYR A 90 -16.26 -12.63 -2.50
C TYR A 90 -16.70 -13.81 -3.35
N ARG A 91 -17.28 -13.55 -4.55
CA ARG A 91 -17.62 -14.60 -5.50
C ARG A 91 -16.40 -15.40 -5.94
N LEU A 92 -15.30 -14.71 -6.26
CA LEU A 92 -14.04 -15.36 -6.61
C LEU A 92 -13.48 -16.18 -5.45
N LEU A 93 -13.54 -15.66 -4.20
CA LEU A 93 -13.12 -16.41 -3.02
C LEU A 93 -13.97 -17.67 -2.78
N SER A 94 -15.24 -17.69 -3.18
CA SER A 94 -16.08 -18.87 -3.04
C SER A 94 -15.68 -20.04 -3.97
N GLU A 95 -14.76 -19.81 -4.91
CA GLU A 95 -14.22 -20.84 -5.82
C GLU A 95 -12.99 -21.58 -5.27
N VAL A 96 -12.45 -21.16 -4.08
CA VAL A 96 -11.35 -21.87 -3.45
C VAL A 96 -11.82 -23.22 -2.86
N PRO A 97 -10.89 -24.17 -2.54
CA PRO A 97 -11.26 -25.44 -1.92
C PRO A 97 -12.15 -25.26 -0.69
N ALA A 98 -13.28 -25.99 -0.63
CA ALA A 98 -14.32 -25.81 0.36
C ALA A 98 -13.80 -25.97 1.81
N GLU A 99 -12.85 -26.87 2.04
CA GLU A 99 -12.23 -27.15 3.31
C GLU A 99 -11.39 -25.98 3.84
N LEU A 100 -10.87 -25.13 2.95
CA LEU A 100 -10.06 -23.96 3.30
C LEU A 100 -10.89 -22.66 3.34
N LEU A 101 -12.07 -22.66 2.73
CA LEU A 101 -12.89 -21.47 2.55
C LEU A 101 -13.18 -20.73 3.87
N PRO A 102 -13.55 -21.37 5.00
CA PRO A 102 -13.82 -20.65 6.25
C PRO A 102 -12.59 -19.92 6.78
N ARG A 103 -11.39 -20.51 6.67
CA ARG A 103 -10.15 -19.89 7.13
C ARG A 103 -9.72 -18.75 6.22
N ILE A 104 -9.85 -18.93 4.91
CA ILE A 104 -9.54 -17.90 3.91
C ILE A 104 -10.46 -16.70 4.07
N LEU A 105 -11.79 -16.94 4.22
CA LEU A 105 -12.74 -15.87 4.49
C LEU A 105 -12.46 -15.15 5.80
N GLY A 106 -12.10 -15.87 6.87
CA GLY A 106 -11.69 -15.25 8.13
C GLY A 106 -10.51 -14.29 7.95
N THR A 107 -9.46 -14.73 7.23
CA THR A 107 -8.30 -13.90 6.92
C THR A 107 -8.66 -12.70 6.03
N PHE A 108 -9.48 -12.93 5.00
CA PHE A 108 -9.91 -11.88 4.08
C PHE A 108 -10.77 -10.83 4.78
N ASN A 109 -11.74 -11.23 5.60
CA ASN A 109 -12.60 -10.32 6.34
C ASN A 109 -11.82 -9.46 7.34
N THR A 110 -10.88 -10.06 8.08
CA THR A 110 -10.02 -9.32 9.00
C THR A 110 -9.21 -8.25 8.25
N MET A 111 -8.50 -8.63 7.19
CA MET A 111 -7.71 -7.65 6.44
C MET A 111 -8.58 -6.59 5.76
N ALA A 112 -9.78 -6.95 5.28
CA ALA A 112 -10.69 -6.00 4.64
C ALA A 112 -11.19 -4.94 5.63
N LEU A 113 -11.50 -5.35 6.85
CA LEU A 113 -11.88 -4.45 7.94
C LEU A 113 -10.70 -3.57 8.37
N GLU A 114 -9.51 -4.17 8.57
CA GLU A 114 -8.28 -3.45 8.90
C GLU A 114 -7.95 -2.37 7.85
N VAL A 115 -8.16 -2.63 6.55
CA VAL A 115 -8.00 -1.61 5.49
C VAL A 115 -8.99 -0.45 5.65
N CYS A 116 -10.25 -0.72 5.99
CA CYS A 116 -11.23 0.34 6.26
C CYS A 116 -10.84 1.18 7.48
N GLU A 117 -10.36 0.54 8.56
CA GLU A 117 -9.85 1.23 9.74
C GLU A 117 -8.63 2.11 9.39
N GLY A 118 -7.71 1.59 8.56
CA GLY A 118 -6.55 2.35 8.08
C GLY A 118 -6.95 3.56 7.26
N GLN A 119 -7.95 3.44 6.40
CA GLN A 119 -8.50 4.58 5.63
C GLN A 119 -9.17 5.60 6.55
N GLN A 120 -9.87 5.17 7.58
CA GLN A 120 -10.45 6.08 8.57
C GLN A 120 -9.36 6.87 9.32
N TYR A 121 -8.27 6.20 9.75
CA TYR A 121 -7.13 6.90 10.35
C TYR A 121 -6.52 7.95 9.42
N ASP A 122 -6.36 7.62 8.14
CA ASP A 122 -5.79 8.54 7.15
C ASP A 122 -6.65 9.81 7.00
N MET A 123 -7.98 9.64 6.86
CA MET A 123 -8.93 10.76 6.82
C MET A 123 -8.90 11.59 8.12
N ASP A 124 -8.84 10.95 9.29
CA ASP A 124 -8.78 11.63 10.58
C ASP A 124 -7.50 12.47 10.72
N PHE A 125 -6.38 12.03 10.11
CA PHE A 125 -5.11 12.73 10.15
C PHE A 125 -5.12 14.06 9.39
N GLU A 126 -5.99 14.24 8.39
CA GLU A 126 -6.14 15.50 7.67
C GLU A 126 -6.54 16.65 8.60
N SER A 127 -7.40 16.36 9.58
CA SER A 127 -7.89 17.33 10.57
C SER A 127 -7.03 17.41 11.84
N LYS A 128 -6.14 16.43 12.06
CA LYS A 128 -5.38 16.30 13.29
C LYS A 128 -4.17 17.23 13.29
N ARG A 129 -4.07 18.11 14.30
CA ARG A 129 -2.97 19.09 14.43
C ARG A 129 -1.58 18.44 14.60
N LYS A 130 -1.52 17.24 15.16
CA LYS A 130 -0.27 16.53 15.44
C LYS A 130 -0.50 15.03 15.33
N VAL A 131 0.24 14.39 14.45
CA VAL A 131 0.34 12.93 14.31
C VAL A 131 1.73 12.50 14.74
N SER A 132 1.83 11.44 15.51
CA SER A 132 3.11 10.83 15.91
C SER A 132 3.57 9.81 14.88
N VAL A 133 4.88 9.50 14.85
CA VAL A 133 5.43 8.41 14.04
C VAL A 133 4.74 7.08 14.32
N VAL A 134 4.41 6.80 15.58
CA VAL A 134 3.74 5.55 15.98
C VAL A 134 2.34 5.46 15.36
N GLU A 135 1.55 6.53 15.43
CA GLU A 135 0.22 6.60 14.83
C GLU A 135 0.29 6.48 13.30
N TYR A 136 1.25 7.17 12.68
CA TYR A 136 1.48 7.06 11.24
C TYR A 136 1.83 5.63 10.81
N MET A 137 2.79 5.00 11.50
CA MET A 137 3.19 3.61 11.20
C MET A 137 2.02 2.63 11.37
N HIS A 138 1.15 2.85 12.36
CA HIS A 138 -0.06 2.05 12.54
C HIS A 138 -1.06 2.26 11.39
N MET A 139 -1.30 3.51 11.00
CA MET A 139 -2.18 3.83 9.87
C MET A 139 -1.70 3.15 8.57
N ILE A 140 -0.42 3.25 8.20
CA ILE A 140 0.09 2.62 6.98
C ILE A 140 0.17 1.09 7.08
N GLU A 141 0.33 0.53 8.29
CA GLU A 141 0.17 -0.90 8.51
C GLU A 141 -1.24 -1.33 8.11
N LEU A 142 -2.28 -0.67 8.64
CA LEU A 142 -3.67 -0.99 8.35
C LEU A 142 -4.07 -0.67 6.90
N LYS A 143 -3.76 0.53 6.40
CA LYS A 143 -4.17 0.96 5.06
C LYS A 143 -3.47 0.18 3.94
N THR A 144 -2.19 -0.18 4.13
CA THR A 144 -1.35 -0.73 3.05
C THR A 144 -0.85 -2.14 3.33
N SER A 145 -0.24 -2.39 4.52
CA SER A 145 0.50 -3.62 4.76
C SER A 145 -0.40 -4.83 5.00
N VAL A 146 -1.55 -4.65 5.68
CA VAL A 146 -2.44 -5.78 6.01
C VAL A 146 -3.01 -6.46 4.77
N LEU A 147 -3.24 -5.71 3.68
CA LEU A 147 -3.72 -6.31 2.42
C LEU A 147 -2.63 -7.16 1.74
N LEU A 148 -1.37 -6.77 1.83
CA LEU A 148 -0.25 -7.62 1.41
C LEU A 148 -0.13 -8.86 2.30
N ALA A 149 -0.26 -8.67 3.61
CA ALA A 149 -0.17 -9.74 4.59
C ALA A 149 -1.30 -10.77 4.43
N GLY A 150 -2.53 -10.31 4.23
CA GLY A 150 -3.66 -11.18 3.92
C GLY A 150 -3.46 -11.96 2.61
N SER A 151 -2.98 -11.28 1.56
CA SER A 151 -2.68 -11.92 0.27
C SER A 151 -1.64 -13.04 0.42
N VAL A 152 -0.52 -12.75 1.06
CA VAL A 152 0.55 -13.74 1.31
C VAL A 152 0.07 -14.90 2.18
N THR A 153 -0.70 -14.61 3.23
CA THR A 153 -1.25 -15.63 4.13
C THR A 153 -2.23 -16.55 3.42
N ILE A 154 -3.13 -16.01 2.61
CA ILE A 154 -4.08 -16.80 1.80
C ILE A 154 -3.33 -17.69 0.80
N GLY A 155 -2.31 -17.15 0.13
CA GLY A 155 -1.45 -17.93 -0.77
C GLY A 155 -0.76 -19.10 -0.07
N ALA A 156 -0.20 -18.85 1.12
CA ALA A 156 0.43 -19.88 1.95
C ALA A 156 -0.57 -20.97 2.41
N MET A 157 -1.76 -20.59 2.86
CA MET A 157 -2.83 -21.54 3.23
C MET A 157 -3.21 -22.45 2.07
N LEU A 158 -3.43 -21.86 0.89
CA LEU A 158 -3.76 -22.59 -0.34
C LEU A 158 -2.60 -23.50 -0.80
N GLY A 159 -1.37 -23.16 -0.45
CA GLY A 159 -0.17 -23.96 -0.71
C GLY A 159 0.02 -25.12 0.27
N GLY A 160 -0.74 -25.18 1.37
CA GLY A 160 -0.60 -26.20 2.40
C GLY A 160 0.43 -25.85 3.48
N ALA A 161 0.74 -24.58 3.68
CA ALA A 161 1.64 -24.11 4.73
C ALA A 161 1.12 -24.47 6.14
N SER A 162 2.07 -24.70 7.06
CA SER A 162 1.76 -24.80 8.49
C SER A 162 1.22 -23.49 9.04
N GLU A 163 0.50 -23.56 10.17
CA GLU A 163 0.02 -22.37 10.89
C GLU A 163 1.19 -21.42 11.27
N GLU A 164 2.33 -22.02 11.62
CA GLU A 164 3.51 -21.26 11.98
C GLU A 164 4.09 -20.51 10.78
N ASP A 165 4.22 -21.17 9.63
CA ASP A 165 4.71 -20.54 8.41
C ASP A 165 3.71 -19.48 7.90
N CYS A 166 2.40 -19.68 8.02
CA CYS A 166 1.40 -18.66 7.74
C CYS A 166 1.61 -17.41 8.60
N ARG A 167 1.85 -17.56 9.92
CA ARG A 167 2.14 -16.43 10.81
C ARG A 167 3.45 -15.72 10.46
N LYS A 168 4.50 -16.46 10.12
CA LYS A 168 5.79 -15.91 9.68
C LYS A 168 5.62 -15.12 8.39
N LEU A 169 4.95 -15.69 7.40
CA LEU A 169 4.70 -15.04 6.11
C LEU A 169 3.81 -13.80 6.25
N ARG A 170 2.82 -13.81 7.16
CA ARG A 170 2.06 -12.62 7.51
C ARG A 170 2.98 -11.51 8.03
N ARG A 171 3.87 -11.82 8.96
CA ARG A 171 4.85 -10.84 9.50
C ARG A 171 5.82 -10.33 8.44
N PHE A 172 6.33 -11.22 7.58
CA PHE A 172 7.14 -10.85 6.41
C PHE A 172 6.43 -9.79 5.57
N ALA A 173 5.17 -10.02 5.22
CA ALA A 173 4.42 -9.14 4.36
C ALA A 173 4.04 -7.81 5.04
N ILE A 174 3.83 -7.78 6.37
CA ILE A 174 3.67 -6.53 7.13
C ILE A 174 4.94 -5.68 7.04
N GLU A 175 6.11 -6.24 7.36
CA GLU A 175 7.38 -5.49 7.31
C GLU A 175 7.71 -5.02 5.88
N LEU A 176 7.45 -5.86 4.87
CA LEU A 176 7.61 -5.50 3.46
C LEU A 176 6.66 -4.36 3.07
N GLY A 177 5.40 -4.41 3.50
CA GLY A 177 4.40 -3.37 3.22
C GLY A 177 4.74 -2.04 3.86
N LEU A 178 5.25 -2.05 5.09
CA LEU A 178 5.73 -0.84 5.77
C LEU A 178 6.94 -0.23 5.04
N ALA A 179 7.93 -1.05 4.64
CA ALA A 179 9.07 -0.58 3.85
C ALA A 179 8.62 0.02 2.51
N PHE A 180 7.66 -0.64 1.84
CA PHE A 180 7.12 -0.21 0.56
C PHE A 180 6.40 1.14 0.66
N GLN A 181 5.57 1.36 1.71
CA GLN A 181 4.88 2.63 1.89
C GLN A 181 5.84 3.77 2.24
N LEU A 182 6.80 3.53 3.15
CA LEU A 182 7.83 4.53 3.46
C LEU A 182 8.66 4.91 2.21
N GLN A 183 8.90 3.95 1.31
CA GLN A 183 9.56 4.22 0.05
C GLN A 183 8.66 5.03 -0.91
N ASP A 184 7.36 4.76 -0.95
CA ASP A 184 6.41 5.52 -1.78
C ASP A 184 6.35 6.99 -1.32
N ASP A 185 6.32 7.24 0.00
CA ASP A 185 6.39 8.58 0.60
C ASP A 185 7.70 9.30 0.21
N LEU A 186 8.83 8.59 0.30
CA LEU A 186 10.13 9.15 -0.06
C LEU A 186 10.19 9.49 -1.56
N LEU A 187 9.69 8.60 -2.41
CA LEU A 187 9.67 8.78 -3.86
C LEU A 187 8.68 9.86 -4.30
N ASP A 188 7.59 10.11 -3.58
CA ASP A 188 6.71 11.24 -3.86
C ASP A 188 7.47 12.57 -3.77
N SER A 189 8.34 12.71 -2.75
CA SER A 189 9.12 13.94 -2.57
C SER A 189 10.44 13.97 -3.36
N TYR A 190 11.12 12.82 -3.52
CA TYR A 190 12.50 12.71 -4.02
C TYR A 190 12.65 11.80 -5.24
N GLY A 191 11.55 11.30 -5.80
CA GLY A 191 11.57 10.49 -7.00
C GLY A 191 11.96 11.26 -8.27
N ASP A 192 12.06 10.52 -9.37
CA ASP A 192 12.33 11.05 -10.72
C ASP A 192 11.01 11.17 -11.50
N ASP A 193 10.88 12.17 -12.36
CA ASP A 193 9.74 12.40 -13.29
C ASP A 193 9.37 11.16 -14.13
N ARG A 194 10.29 10.22 -14.28
CA ARG A 194 10.09 8.94 -14.99
C ARG A 194 9.05 8.02 -14.34
N LEU A 195 8.66 8.28 -13.08
CA LEU A 195 7.65 7.50 -12.37
C LEU A 195 6.21 7.84 -12.78
N GLY A 196 6.01 8.86 -13.63
CA GLY A 196 4.70 9.25 -14.16
C GLY A 196 3.73 9.84 -13.13
N LYS A 197 4.24 10.25 -11.96
CA LYS A 197 3.54 11.04 -10.95
C LYS A 197 4.22 12.42 -10.84
N ALA A 198 3.43 13.47 -10.58
CA ALA A 198 3.99 14.76 -10.20
C ALA A 198 4.73 14.62 -8.87
N ILE A 199 5.96 15.14 -8.78
CA ILE A 199 6.76 15.12 -7.56
C ILE A 199 6.18 16.10 -6.54
N GLY A 200 6.11 15.69 -5.27
CA GLY A 200 5.71 16.54 -4.15
C GLY A 200 4.21 16.70 -3.98
N GLY A 201 3.41 15.80 -4.51
CA GLY A 201 1.97 15.79 -4.33
C GLY A 201 1.57 15.79 -2.86
N ASP A 202 2.17 14.93 -2.05
CA ASP A 202 1.91 14.84 -0.61
C ASP A 202 2.24 16.15 0.14
N ILE A 203 3.27 16.89 -0.31
CA ILE A 203 3.64 18.19 0.26
C ILE A 203 2.53 19.21 -0.03
N LEU A 204 2.05 19.28 -1.28
CA LEU A 204 1.02 20.24 -1.70
C LEU A 204 -0.33 19.95 -1.05
N GLU A 205 -0.71 18.68 -0.93
CA GLU A 205 -1.92 18.22 -0.25
C GLU A 205 -1.81 18.39 1.28
N GLY A 206 -0.60 18.51 1.81
CA GLY A 206 -0.33 18.67 3.25
C GLY A 206 -0.54 17.38 4.02
N LYS A 207 -0.29 16.25 3.39
CA LYS A 207 -0.39 14.93 4.02
C LYS A 207 0.60 14.77 5.16
N GLN A 208 0.16 14.09 6.20
CA GLN A 208 0.96 13.73 7.38
C GLN A 208 1.81 12.48 7.08
N THR A 209 2.75 12.58 6.13
CA THR A 209 3.67 11.49 5.77
C THR A 209 4.76 11.29 6.83
N TYR A 210 5.50 10.17 6.74
CA TYR A 210 6.65 9.93 7.60
C TYR A 210 7.67 11.07 7.53
N LEU A 211 7.90 11.64 6.35
CA LEU A 211 8.83 12.75 6.16
C LEU A 211 8.36 14.00 6.92
N MET A 212 7.10 14.40 6.75
CA MET A 212 6.54 15.57 7.41
C MET A 212 6.57 15.42 8.93
N ILE A 213 6.11 14.27 9.45
CA ILE A 213 6.06 14.01 10.90
C ILE A 213 7.48 14.02 11.49
N THR A 214 8.44 13.40 10.81
CA THR A 214 9.83 13.38 11.24
C THR A 214 10.43 14.79 11.24
N ALA A 215 10.21 15.58 10.18
CA ALA A 215 10.64 16.97 10.12
C ALA A 215 10.05 17.79 11.27
N MET A 216 8.74 17.71 11.47
CA MET A 216 8.03 18.42 12.56
C MET A 216 8.55 18.04 13.94
N SER A 217 8.96 16.79 14.16
CA SER A 217 9.50 16.35 15.45
C SER A 217 10.91 16.88 15.75
N ARG A 218 11.71 17.13 14.72
CA ARG A 218 13.11 17.56 14.79
C ARG A 218 13.30 19.07 14.70
N ALA A 219 12.30 19.77 14.15
CA ALA A 219 12.36 21.21 13.88
C ALA A 219 12.25 22.05 15.18
N ASP A 220 12.89 23.21 15.17
CA ASP A 220 12.58 24.30 16.11
C ASP A 220 11.23 24.95 15.77
N GLU A 221 10.75 25.85 16.62
CA GLU A 221 9.40 26.43 16.44
C GLU A 221 9.29 27.27 15.16
N ALA A 222 10.33 28.00 14.78
CA ALA A 222 10.34 28.79 13.56
C ALA A 222 10.26 27.89 12.30
N THR A 223 11.00 26.79 12.30
CA THR A 223 10.99 25.79 11.22
C THR A 223 9.65 25.03 11.16
N ARG A 224 9.05 24.70 12.32
CA ARG A 224 7.70 24.11 12.37
C ARG A 224 6.66 25.03 11.75
N GLU A 225 6.72 26.32 12.08
CA GLU A 225 5.80 27.30 11.51
C GLU A 225 6.00 27.44 10.00
N ALA A 226 7.25 27.43 9.52
CA ALA A 226 7.54 27.41 8.08
C ALA A 226 6.94 26.18 7.40
N LEU A 227 7.08 24.98 7.97
CA LEU A 227 6.46 23.74 7.42
C LEU A 227 4.94 23.82 7.34
N ARG A 228 4.27 24.46 8.34
CA ARG A 228 2.81 24.61 8.35
C ARG A 228 2.31 25.61 7.32
N THR A 229 3.05 26.70 7.13
CA THR A 229 2.56 27.87 6.37
C THR A 229 3.00 27.88 4.90
N THR A 230 4.15 27.27 4.57
CA THR A 230 4.71 27.30 3.20
C THR A 230 3.72 26.80 2.14
N ARG A 231 2.99 25.71 2.39
CA ARG A 231 2.00 25.17 1.42
C ARG A 231 0.82 26.10 1.20
N LEU A 232 0.51 26.95 2.17
CA LEU A 232 -0.63 27.89 2.13
C LEU A 232 -0.25 29.23 1.54
N ASP A 233 1.03 29.51 1.30
CA ASP A 233 1.48 30.79 0.78
C ASP A 233 1.09 30.95 -0.70
N ALA A 234 0.09 31.78 -0.94
CA ALA A 234 -0.43 32.07 -2.29
C ALA A 234 0.57 32.83 -3.19
N ARG A 235 1.67 33.36 -2.63
CA ARG A 235 2.72 34.06 -3.37
C ARG A 235 3.70 33.10 -4.04
N LEU A 236 3.76 31.86 -3.57
CA LEU A 236 4.67 30.84 -4.07
C LEU A 236 3.96 29.93 -5.10
N SER A 237 4.66 29.61 -6.17
CA SER A 237 4.27 28.53 -7.08
C SER A 237 4.39 27.16 -6.38
N ASP A 238 3.72 26.14 -6.90
CA ASP A 238 3.79 24.79 -6.35
C ASP A 238 5.22 24.24 -6.34
N ALA A 239 6.01 24.54 -7.37
CA ALA A 239 7.43 24.16 -7.42
C ALA A 239 8.27 24.84 -6.31
N GLU A 240 8.00 26.12 -6.01
CA GLU A 240 8.67 26.85 -4.94
C GLU A 240 8.27 26.31 -3.55
N LYS A 241 6.99 25.97 -3.34
CA LYS A 241 6.52 25.32 -2.11
C LYS A 241 7.23 24.00 -1.87
N ILE A 242 7.26 23.14 -2.88
CA ILE A 242 7.93 21.83 -2.83
C ILE A 242 9.43 22.02 -2.51
N ALA A 243 10.11 22.91 -3.24
CA ALA A 243 11.54 23.17 -3.04
C ALA A 243 11.83 23.68 -1.62
N ALA A 244 11.01 24.58 -1.08
CA ALA A 244 11.16 25.12 0.26
C ALA A 244 11.01 24.03 1.34
N VAL A 245 9.99 23.17 1.24
CA VAL A 245 9.77 22.07 2.19
C VAL A 245 10.90 21.03 2.10
N LYS A 246 11.30 20.64 0.87
CA LYS A 246 12.45 19.73 0.68
C LYS A 246 13.74 20.28 1.27
N SER A 247 14.02 21.56 1.11
CA SER A 247 15.19 22.20 1.74
C SER A 247 15.18 22.06 3.26
N ILE A 248 14.00 22.12 3.90
CA ILE A 248 13.87 21.86 5.34
C ILE A 248 14.10 20.38 5.64
N TYR A 249 13.54 19.46 4.86
CA TYR A 249 13.75 18.02 5.03
C TYR A 249 15.24 17.66 4.94
N ASP A 250 15.96 18.21 3.95
CA ASP A 250 17.39 17.98 3.74
C ASP A 250 18.22 18.50 4.94
N ARG A 251 17.95 19.73 5.40
CA ARG A 251 18.62 20.32 6.57
C ARG A 251 18.41 19.51 7.84
N LEU A 252 17.25 18.89 8.01
CA LEU A 252 16.91 18.05 9.15
C LEU A 252 17.29 16.57 8.98
N ASP A 253 17.93 16.22 7.85
CA ASP A 253 18.39 14.86 7.52
C ASP A 253 17.24 13.84 7.43
N VAL A 254 16.03 14.30 7.05
CA VAL A 254 14.82 13.47 7.00
C VAL A 254 14.92 12.37 5.93
N PRO A 255 15.42 12.64 4.70
CA PRO A 255 15.52 11.59 3.68
C PRO A 255 16.34 10.39 4.15
N ARG A 256 17.55 10.63 4.71
CA ARG A 256 18.42 9.57 5.22
C ARG A 256 17.78 8.79 6.37
N LEU A 257 17.07 9.47 7.27
CA LEU A 257 16.32 8.79 8.35
C LEU A 257 15.20 7.90 7.79
N THR A 258 14.53 8.35 6.73
CA THR A 258 13.49 7.56 6.04
C THR A 258 14.11 6.32 5.37
N GLU A 259 15.23 6.49 4.65
CA GLU A 259 15.98 5.39 4.03
C GLU A 259 16.43 4.34 5.08
N GLN A 260 16.88 4.80 6.24
CA GLN A 260 17.22 3.90 7.35
C GLN A 260 16.03 3.09 7.85
N GLN A 261 14.84 3.69 7.96
CA GLN A 261 13.63 2.96 8.33
C GLN A 261 13.20 1.97 7.25
N ILE A 262 13.29 2.34 5.98
CA ILE A 262 13.01 1.45 4.85
C ILE A 262 13.94 0.22 4.93
N SER A 263 15.25 0.45 5.05
CA SER A 263 16.24 -0.63 5.13
C SER A 263 15.99 -1.55 6.32
N LEU A 264 15.74 -0.99 7.50
CA LEU A 264 15.45 -1.76 8.72
C LEU A 264 14.23 -2.67 8.56
N ARG A 265 13.14 -2.15 8.00
CA ARG A 265 11.91 -2.92 7.77
C ARG A 265 12.13 -4.01 6.73
N PHE A 266 12.83 -3.69 5.68
CA PHE A 266 13.13 -4.62 4.60
C PHE A 266 14.04 -5.77 5.06
N GLU A 267 15.12 -5.48 5.79
CA GLU A 267 16.00 -6.49 6.40
C GLU A 267 15.24 -7.42 7.35
N ARG A 268 14.34 -6.87 8.18
CA ARG A 268 13.44 -7.66 9.02
C ARG A 268 12.55 -8.58 8.20
N ALA A 269 11.94 -8.07 7.12
CA ALA A 269 11.14 -8.88 6.22
C ALA A 269 11.96 -10.06 5.66
N LEU A 270 13.11 -9.80 5.09
CA LEU A 270 13.96 -10.85 4.51
C LEU A 270 14.43 -11.88 5.54
N SER A 271 14.77 -11.44 6.75
CA SER A 271 15.21 -12.35 7.82
C SER A 271 14.11 -13.34 8.23
N ILE A 272 12.84 -12.96 8.14
CA ILE A 272 11.73 -13.87 8.43
C ILE A 272 11.67 -15.02 7.42
N LEU A 273 11.95 -14.78 6.13
CA LEU A 273 11.96 -15.82 5.11
C LEU A 273 12.97 -16.94 5.43
N ASP A 274 14.09 -16.61 6.09
CA ASP A 274 15.10 -17.56 6.48
C ASP A 274 14.65 -18.52 7.61
N THR A 275 13.55 -18.18 8.30
CA THR A 275 13.00 -18.96 9.41
C THR A 275 11.87 -19.91 8.97
N LEU A 276 11.47 -19.89 7.70
CA LEU A 276 10.43 -20.78 7.20
C LEU A 276 10.88 -22.24 7.20
N SER A 277 9.92 -23.15 7.39
CA SER A 277 10.19 -24.59 7.31
C SER A 277 10.38 -25.11 5.88
N ALA A 278 10.09 -24.28 4.88
CA ALA A 278 10.18 -24.62 3.47
C ALA A 278 11.63 -24.64 2.95
N ASP A 279 11.84 -25.32 1.81
CA ASP A 279 13.11 -25.32 1.11
C ASP A 279 13.53 -23.89 0.71
N LYS A 280 14.79 -23.54 0.97
CA LYS A 280 15.37 -22.24 0.63
C LYS A 280 15.28 -21.91 -0.86
N ALA A 281 15.39 -22.89 -1.75
CA ALA A 281 15.23 -22.68 -3.19
C ALA A 281 13.81 -22.21 -3.56
N ARG A 282 12.79 -22.63 -2.81
CA ARG A 282 11.41 -22.21 -3.02
C ARG A 282 11.12 -20.81 -2.48
N THR A 283 11.79 -20.41 -1.40
CA THR A 283 11.67 -19.06 -0.84
C THR A 283 12.45 -18.00 -1.64
N GLN A 284 13.39 -18.43 -2.48
CA GLN A 284 14.21 -17.51 -3.27
C GLN A 284 13.40 -16.62 -4.22
N ARG A 285 12.34 -17.15 -4.84
CA ARG A 285 11.50 -16.39 -5.79
C ARG A 285 10.77 -15.21 -5.13
N ILE A 286 10.21 -15.44 -3.93
CA ILE A 286 9.53 -14.36 -3.20
C ILE A 286 10.54 -13.35 -2.66
N ARG A 287 11.75 -13.79 -2.30
CA ARG A 287 12.87 -12.93 -1.89
C ARG A 287 13.28 -11.98 -3.03
N GLU A 288 13.60 -12.53 -4.21
CA GLU A 288 13.99 -11.75 -5.39
C GLU A 288 12.90 -10.77 -5.79
N TYR A 289 11.65 -11.17 -5.71
CA TYR A 289 10.53 -10.28 -5.98
C TYR A 289 10.47 -9.14 -4.95
N ALA A 290 10.60 -9.43 -3.66
CA ALA A 290 10.65 -8.40 -2.61
C ALA A 290 11.82 -7.43 -2.82
N GLU A 291 13.02 -7.94 -3.14
CA GLU A 291 14.21 -7.13 -3.46
C GLU A 291 13.97 -6.22 -4.67
N SER A 292 13.26 -6.71 -5.70
CA SER A 292 12.89 -5.89 -6.87
C SER A 292 11.92 -4.75 -6.55
N LEU A 293 11.18 -4.83 -5.44
CA LEU A 293 10.23 -3.79 -5.03
C LEU A 293 10.91 -2.65 -4.29
N ILE A 294 11.86 -2.96 -3.43
CA ILE A 294 12.56 -1.98 -2.58
C ILE A 294 13.87 -1.52 -3.20
N GLY A 295 14.56 -2.37 -3.98
CA GLY A 295 15.83 -2.05 -4.66
C GLY A 295 15.70 -1.07 -5.84
N ARG A 296 14.54 -0.48 -6.07
CA ARG A 296 14.33 0.52 -7.14
C ARG A 296 15.03 1.84 -6.78
N LYS A 297 16.34 1.86 -6.97
CA LYS A 297 17.03 3.07 -7.35
C LYS A 297 16.77 3.25 -8.85
N ASN A 298 15.81 4.14 -9.19
CA ASN A 298 15.54 4.67 -10.55
C ASN A 298 15.12 3.66 -11.62
#